data_37281b70c5b156e2631db24f742a80b5
#
_entry.id   37281b70c5b156e2631db24f742a80b5
#
_cell.length_a   1.000
_cell.length_b   1.000
_cell.length_c   1.000
_cell.angle_alpha   90.00
_cell.angle_beta   90.00
_cell.angle_gamma   90.00
#
_symmetry.space_group_name_H-M   'P 1'
#
loop_
_entity.id
_entity.type
_entity.pdbx_description
1 polymer ?
#
loop_
_entity_poly.entity_id
_entity_poly.type
_entity_poly.pdbx_seq_one_letter_code
_entity_poly.pdbx_strand_id
1 'polypeptide(L)'
;MSETNGNNVAQDVAESPAHLDKTNGNHSNNQALAVQQVNRGLSSLNLFNDRDLAAAEAFLTKVMRSDKGGIKSVQDGLAILMRAQDLNLPFSTCIEHIHVINGKTGIDIHIVKALLLKAGCTWRCINDYQPLYEFTDGINVYTDGSFPEYVVRCLSQKEAEEKAKVDIDRGISDNVYVYPVKWYQDFNGNKYKDYQLNPKQFGIAINKQQIAEISKSGRIPVYRIPNQPVDYITEYEITRKVGDKEVSAIGKFSYSEAVAADMFSKDTYKKYPRVLIGHRAFTYAARDIASDVLFGVMETTELKIVSGKELSENDIVEIEEVEAVEVK
;
A
#
# COMPACT_ATOMS: atom_id res chain seq x y z
N MET A 1 19.15 -23.40 -75.79
CA MET A 1 19.82 -22.27 -76.39
C MET A 1 20.62 -21.66 -75.28
N SER A 2 21.74 -22.06 -75.15
CA SER A 2 23.06 -21.52 -75.61
C SER A 2 23.56 -20.54 -74.56
N GLU A 3 24.52 -21.01 -73.80
CA GLU A 3 25.97 -20.83 -74.05
C GLU A 3 26.46 -19.52 -73.38
N THR A 4 27.52 -19.39 -72.77
CA THR A 4 28.79 -20.13 -72.53
C THR A 4 29.72 -19.15 -71.78
N ASN A 5 30.59 -19.73 -70.99
CA ASN A 5 32.04 -19.46 -70.86
C ASN A 5 32.53 -18.06 -70.55
N GLY A 6 33.54 -17.88 -69.83
CA GLY A 6 34.71 -18.64 -69.43
C GLY A 6 35.68 -17.81 -68.62
N ASN A 7 36.45 -18.52 -67.85
CA ASN A 7 37.92 -18.54 -67.72
C ASN A 7 38.70 -17.23 -67.89
N ASN A 8 39.63 -16.90 -67.08
CA ASN A 8 40.93 -17.49 -66.69
C ASN A 8 41.67 -16.53 -65.75
N VAL A 9 42.26 -17.03 -64.72
CA VAL A 9 43.65 -17.46 -64.52
C VAL A 9 44.64 -16.31 -64.18
N ALA A 10 45.21 -16.49 -63.08
CA ALA A 10 46.60 -16.55 -62.68
C ALA A 10 47.32 -15.28 -62.12
N GLN A 11 47.91 -15.60 -61.06
CA GLN A 11 49.33 -15.43 -60.59
C GLN A 11 49.72 -14.16 -59.85
N ASP A 12 50.06 -14.46 -58.68
CA ASP A 12 51.35 -14.43 -57.94
C ASP A 12 51.94 -13.06 -57.64
N VAL A 13 52.24 -12.84 -56.41
CA VAL A 13 53.59 -12.83 -55.83
C VAL A 13 53.55 -12.29 -54.44
N ALA A 14 54.27 -12.93 -53.58
CA ALA A 14 54.56 -12.72 -52.17
C ALA A 14 55.02 -11.32 -51.78
N GLU A 15 54.68 -10.93 -50.54
CA GLU A 15 55.69 -10.47 -49.53
C GLU A 15 55.02 -10.25 -48.17
N SER A 16 55.46 -10.95 -47.15
CA SER A 16 55.43 -10.63 -45.71
C SER A 16 56.68 -9.83 -45.35
N PRO A 17 56.82 -9.26 -44.17
CA PRO A 17 55.94 -9.10 -43.00
C PRO A 17 55.95 -7.69 -42.39
N ALA A 18 54.95 -7.36 -41.56
CA ALA A 18 55.18 -6.38 -40.49
C ALA A 18 54.36 -6.75 -39.24
N HIS A 19 55.06 -7.14 -38.22
CA HIS A 19 54.62 -7.24 -36.86
C HIS A 19 53.85 -5.96 -36.46
N LEU A 20 52.64 -6.13 -35.98
CA LEU A 20 51.98 -5.13 -35.15
C LEU A 20 51.24 -5.86 -34.03
N ASP A 21 51.68 -5.57 -32.84
CA ASP A 21 51.19 -6.01 -31.54
C ASP A 21 49.66 -5.96 -31.41
N LYS A 22 49.04 -7.13 -31.29
CA LYS A 22 47.69 -7.30 -30.77
C LYS A 22 47.73 -7.69 -29.30
N THR A 23 48.09 -6.76 -28.43
CA THR A 23 47.87 -6.88 -26.99
C THR A 23 47.27 -5.61 -26.46
N ASN A 24 45.95 -5.40 -26.70
CA ASN A 24 45.18 -4.42 -25.91
C ASN A 24 43.65 -4.57 -26.09
N GLY A 25 43.13 -5.80 -26.21
CA GLY A 25 41.68 -6.02 -26.29
C GLY A 25 41.05 -6.82 -25.15
N ASN A 26 41.86 -7.44 -24.31
CA ASN A 26 41.33 -8.39 -23.28
C ASN A 26 41.33 -7.85 -21.83
N HIS A 27 41.97 -6.72 -21.54
CA HIS A 27 41.97 -6.19 -20.17
C HIS A 27 40.71 -5.47 -19.75
N SER A 28 40.03 -4.79 -20.68
CA SER A 28 38.76 -4.10 -20.34
C SER A 28 37.59 -5.05 -20.12
N ASN A 29 37.51 -6.13 -20.91
CA ASN A 29 36.45 -7.13 -20.71
C ASN A 29 36.63 -7.96 -19.44
N ASN A 30 37.89 -8.29 -19.09
CA ASN A 30 38.16 -9.03 -17.86
C ASN A 30 37.95 -8.16 -16.61
N GLN A 31 38.21 -6.85 -16.66
CA GLN A 31 37.90 -5.95 -15.56
C GLN A 31 36.39 -5.74 -15.43
N ALA A 32 35.64 -5.59 -16.50
CA ALA A 32 34.19 -5.48 -16.47
C ALA A 32 33.52 -6.77 -15.97
N LEU A 33 34.03 -7.94 -16.38
CA LEU A 33 33.59 -9.24 -15.86
C LEU A 33 34.01 -9.45 -14.40
N ALA A 34 35.20 -9.02 -13.99
CA ALA A 34 35.66 -9.07 -12.61
C ALA A 34 34.86 -8.13 -11.71
N VAL A 35 34.52 -6.92 -12.18
CA VAL A 35 33.66 -5.98 -11.45
C VAL A 35 32.22 -6.50 -11.36
N GLN A 36 31.70 -7.15 -12.39
CA GLN A 36 30.40 -7.84 -12.31
C GLN A 36 30.43 -9.05 -11.37
N GLN A 37 31.52 -9.78 -11.30
CA GLN A 37 31.65 -10.90 -10.36
C GLN A 37 31.83 -10.43 -8.90
N VAL A 38 32.53 -9.34 -8.67
CA VAL A 38 32.71 -8.76 -7.32
C VAL A 38 31.41 -8.18 -6.77
N ASN A 39 30.50 -7.69 -7.64
CA ASN A 39 29.19 -7.18 -7.22
C ASN A 39 28.11 -8.26 -7.03
N ARG A 40 28.35 -9.52 -7.35
CA ARG A 40 27.38 -10.60 -7.16
C ARG A 40 27.31 -11.14 -5.74
N GLY A 41 28.33 -10.93 -4.93
CA GLY A 41 28.35 -11.22 -3.50
C GLY A 41 27.63 -12.50 -3.07
N LEU A 42 27.08 -12.49 -1.89
CA LEU A 42 26.29 -13.60 -1.31
C LEU A 42 25.03 -13.94 -2.11
N SER A 43 24.47 -13.00 -2.87
CA SER A 43 23.29 -13.22 -3.72
C SER A 43 23.54 -14.19 -4.89
N SER A 44 24.80 -14.53 -5.18
CA SER A 44 25.14 -15.48 -6.26
C SER A 44 25.46 -16.90 -5.76
N LEU A 45 25.43 -17.13 -4.45
CA LEU A 45 25.67 -18.46 -3.87
C LEU A 45 24.53 -19.42 -4.25
N ASN A 46 24.90 -20.62 -4.65
CA ASN A 46 23.92 -21.70 -4.84
C ASN A 46 23.72 -22.42 -3.51
N LEU A 47 22.66 -22.04 -2.78
CA LEU A 47 22.33 -22.58 -1.46
C LEU A 47 21.95 -24.09 -1.50
N PHE A 48 21.78 -24.68 -2.70
CA PHE A 48 21.63 -26.12 -2.86
C PHE A 48 22.95 -26.86 -3.03
N ASN A 49 24.08 -26.15 -2.95
CA ASN A 49 25.43 -26.72 -2.99
C ASN A 49 26.03 -26.65 -1.59
N ASP A 50 26.49 -27.77 -1.05
CA ASP A 50 27.02 -27.88 0.31
C ASP A 50 28.16 -26.91 0.62
N ARG A 51 29.03 -26.65 -0.36
CA ARG A 51 30.16 -25.71 -0.22
C ARG A 51 29.68 -24.28 -0.06
N ASP A 52 28.74 -23.86 -0.88
CA ASP A 52 28.19 -22.50 -0.88
C ASP A 52 27.31 -22.28 0.36
N LEU A 53 26.54 -23.30 0.75
CA LEU A 53 25.76 -23.29 1.98
C LEU A 53 26.67 -23.13 3.21
N ALA A 54 27.74 -23.94 3.32
CA ALA A 54 28.69 -23.84 4.41
C ALA A 54 29.38 -22.46 4.46
N ALA A 55 29.68 -21.87 3.29
CA ALA A 55 30.23 -20.52 3.22
C ALA A 55 29.24 -19.45 3.70
N ALA A 56 27.95 -19.58 3.33
CA ALA A 56 26.88 -18.70 3.79
C ALA A 56 26.70 -18.80 5.31
N GLU A 57 26.64 -20.00 5.86
CA GLU A 57 26.51 -20.23 7.31
C GLU A 57 27.68 -19.66 8.10
N ALA A 58 28.93 -19.87 7.61
CA ALA A 58 30.12 -19.31 8.23
C ALA A 58 30.11 -17.76 8.23
N PHE A 59 29.62 -17.14 7.13
CA PHE A 59 29.47 -15.71 7.02
C PHE A 59 28.39 -15.20 7.99
N LEU A 60 27.20 -15.81 7.97
CA LEU A 60 26.08 -15.43 8.83
C LEU A 60 26.44 -15.53 10.32
N THR A 61 27.18 -16.57 10.71
CA THR A 61 27.70 -16.73 12.07
C THR A 61 28.58 -15.56 12.49
N LYS A 62 29.36 -14.98 11.56
CA LYS A 62 30.18 -13.79 11.83
C LYS A 62 29.34 -12.51 11.92
N VAL A 63 28.33 -12.36 11.06
CA VAL A 63 27.41 -11.20 11.07
C VAL A 63 26.61 -11.16 12.37
N MET A 64 26.10 -12.29 12.83
CA MET A 64 25.34 -12.40 14.07
C MET A 64 26.14 -11.94 15.31
N ARG A 65 27.44 -12.16 15.33
CA ARG A 65 28.32 -11.76 16.45
C ARG A 65 28.53 -10.24 16.55
N SER A 66 28.15 -9.49 15.53
CA SER A 66 28.35 -8.03 15.50
C SER A 66 27.23 -7.22 16.15
N ASP A 67 26.17 -7.84 16.68
CA ASP A 67 24.96 -7.24 17.25
C ASP A 67 24.27 -6.19 16.35
N LYS A 68 24.78 -5.98 15.14
CA LYS A 68 24.33 -4.95 14.21
C LYS A 68 23.39 -5.45 13.11
N GLY A 69 23.27 -6.78 12.97
CA GLY A 69 22.64 -7.34 11.77
C GLY A 69 21.14 -7.67 11.88
N GLY A 70 20.49 -7.48 13.02
CA GLY A 70 19.08 -7.85 13.18
C GLY A 70 18.77 -9.35 12.98
N ILE A 71 19.76 -10.17 12.60
CA ILE A 71 19.65 -11.62 12.38
C ILE A 71 19.81 -12.32 13.73
N LYS A 72 18.78 -13.05 14.14
CA LYS A 72 18.73 -13.74 15.44
C LYS A 72 19.31 -15.16 15.38
N SER A 73 19.28 -15.79 14.23
CA SER A 73 19.81 -17.15 14.00
C SER A 73 20.38 -17.29 12.59
N VAL A 74 21.23 -18.30 12.39
CA VAL A 74 21.75 -18.64 11.05
C VAL A 74 20.61 -18.99 10.12
N GLN A 75 19.57 -19.67 10.62
CA GLN A 75 18.38 -20.05 9.86
C GLN A 75 17.61 -18.81 9.38
N ASP A 76 17.45 -17.78 10.25
CA ASP A 76 16.83 -16.51 9.84
C ASP A 76 17.67 -15.84 8.74
N GLY A 77 18.99 -15.82 8.91
CA GLY A 77 19.91 -15.28 7.92
C GLY A 77 19.86 -15.99 6.57
N LEU A 78 19.73 -17.32 6.57
CA LEU A 78 19.52 -18.11 5.35
C LEU A 78 18.16 -17.81 4.70
N ALA A 79 17.09 -17.69 5.49
CA ALA A 79 15.78 -17.31 4.97
C ALA A 79 15.79 -15.92 4.33
N ILE A 80 16.49 -14.95 4.94
CA ILE A 80 16.68 -13.61 4.35
C ILE A 80 17.50 -13.71 3.05
N LEU A 81 18.57 -14.50 3.04
CA LEU A 81 19.43 -14.66 1.86
C LEU A 81 18.66 -15.30 0.69
N MET A 82 17.87 -16.34 0.94
CA MET A 82 17.01 -16.95 -0.08
C MET A 82 16.01 -15.94 -0.63
N ARG A 83 15.35 -15.17 0.26
CA ARG A 83 14.40 -14.15 -0.17
C ARG A 83 15.07 -13.02 -0.95
N ALA A 84 16.29 -12.61 -0.57
CA ALA A 84 17.09 -11.64 -1.32
C ALA A 84 17.39 -12.12 -2.74
N GLN A 85 17.69 -13.41 -2.91
CA GLN A 85 17.90 -14.03 -4.22
C GLN A 85 16.62 -14.04 -5.06
N ASP A 86 15.48 -14.46 -4.49
CA ASP A 86 14.17 -14.46 -5.16
C ASP A 86 13.79 -13.05 -5.68
N LEU A 87 14.03 -12.02 -4.85
CA LEU A 87 13.70 -10.63 -5.18
C LEU A 87 14.80 -9.93 -6.00
N ASN A 88 15.91 -10.61 -6.29
CA ASN A 88 17.09 -10.05 -6.95
C ASN A 88 17.56 -8.71 -6.28
N LEU A 89 17.72 -8.75 -4.96
CA LEU A 89 18.15 -7.64 -4.13
C LEU A 89 19.51 -7.92 -3.47
N PRO A 90 20.31 -6.87 -3.19
CA PRO A 90 21.56 -7.02 -2.42
C PRO A 90 21.26 -7.54 -1.01
N PHE A 91 22.02 -8.56 -0.57
CA PHE A 91 21.84 -9.12 0.77
C PHE A 91 22.05 -8.10 1.89
N SER A 92 22.97 -7.16 1.71
CA SER A 92 23.22 -6.07 2.68
C SER A 92 21.98 -5.20 2.93
N THR A 93 21.23 -4.90 1.89
CA THR A 93 19.95 -4.19 2.01
C THR A 93 18.87 -5.07 2.66
N CYS A 94 18.85 -6.35 2.29
CA CYS A 94 17.85 -7.28 2.81
C CYS A 94 17.98 -7.56 4.31
N ILE A 95 19.19 -7.53 4.88
CA ILE A 95 19.40 -7.70 6.32
C ILE A 95 18.65 -6.64 7.14
N GLU A 96 18.56 -5.42 6.65
CA GLU A 96 17.93 -4.30 7.36
C GLU A 96 16.41 -4.26 7.16
N HIS A 97 15.92 -4.78 6.02
CA HIS A 97 14.56 -4.56 5.54
C HIS A 97 13.72 -5.84 5.37
N ILE A 98 14.31 -7.02 5.58
CA ILE A 98 13.58 -8.29 5.60
C ILE A 98 13.60 -8.87 7.00
N HIS A 99 12.42 -9.12 7.55
CA HIS A 99 12.25 -9.63 8.90
C HIS A 99 11.72 -11.08 8.87
N VAL A 100 12.30 -11.93 9.70
CA VAL A 100 11.80 -13.31 9.89
C VAL A 100 10.93 -13.36 11.15
N ILE A 101 9.67 -13.71 10.96
CA ILE A 101 8.67 -13.77 12.02
C ILE A 101 7.98 -15.13 11.96
N ASN A 102 8.16 -15.94 13.01
CA ASN A 102 7.63 -17.29 13.07
C ASN A 102 7.99 -18.15 11.82
N GLY A 103 9.25 -18.02 11.36
CA GLY A 103 9.76 -18.75 10.20
C GLY A 103 9.31 -18.22 8.82
N LYS A 104 8.51 -17.16 8.79
CA LYS A 104 8.10 -16.49 7.54
C LYS A 104 8.87 -15.19 7.34
N THR A 105 9.26 -14.91 6.11
CA THR A 105 9.91 -13.64 5.74
C THR A 105 8.87 -12.59 5.39
N GLY A 106 8.98 -11.40 6.00
CA GLY A 106 8.23 -10.19 5.63
C GLY A 106 9.19 -9.13 5.10
N ILE A 107 8.77 -8.35 4.15
CA ILE A 107 9.50 -7.19 3.61
C ILE A 107 8.88 -5.90 4.14
N ASP A 108 9.70 -4.92 4.48
CA ASP A 108 9.15 -3.64 4.88
C ASP A 108 8.66 -2.81 3.68
N ILE A 109 7.98 -1.71 3.97
CA ILE A 109 7.39 -0.86 2.95
C ILE A 109 8.44 -0.25 2.00
N HIS A 110 9.70 -0.07 2.46
CA HIS A 110 10.79 0.44 1.61
C HIS A 110 11.13 -0.54 0.49
N ILE A 111 11.21 -1.83 0.79
CA ILE A 111 11.43 -2.87 -0.21
C ILE A 111 10.25 -2.97 -1.16
N VAL A 112 9.01 -2.90 -0.65
CA VAL A 112 7.81 -2.89 -1.50
C VAL A 112 7.89 -1.73 -2.50
N LYS A 113 8.14 -0.50 -2.03
CA LYS A 113 8.31 0.69 -2.88
C LYS A 113 9.42 0.53 -3.91
N ALA A 114 10.59 0.03 -3.48
CA ALA A 114 11.73 -0.18 -4.38
C ALA A 114 11.43 -1.20 -5.50
N LEU A 115 10.74 -2.28 -5.16
CA LEU A 115 10.32 -3.29 -6.15
C LEU A 115 9.30 -2.74 -7.14
N LEU A 116 8.33 -1.96 -6.65
CA LEU A 116 7.33 -1.30 -7.49
C LEU A 116 7.98 -0.29 -8.45
N LEU A 117 8.91 0.54 -7.97
CA LEU A 117 9.66 1.48 -8.82
C LEU A 117 10.47 0.73 -9.89
N LYS A 118 11.15 -0.34 -9.50
CA LYS A 118 11.90 -1.20 -10.45
C LYS A 118 10.98 -1.82 -11.50
N ALA A 119 9.73 -2.07 -11.17
CA ALA A 119 8.71 -2.59 -12.08
C ALA A 119 8.03 -1.50 -12.93
N GLY A 120 8.44 -0.23 -12.80
CA GLY A 120 7.85 0.90 -13.52
C GLY A 120 6.48 1.31 -13.00
N CYS A 121 6.19 1.03 -11.74
CA CYS A 121 4.96 1.48 -11.11
C CYS A 121 5.12 2.91 -10.58
N THR A 122 4.01 3.66 -10.64
CA THR A 122 3.82 4.94 -9.98
C THR A 122 2.61 4.85 -9.06
N TRP A 123 2.46 5.74 -8.09
CA TRP A 123 1.32 5.72 -7.18
C TRP A 123 0.97 7.10 -6.66
N ARG A 124 -0.31 7.24 -6.34
CA ARG A 124 -0.85 8.42 -5.67
C ARG A 124 -1.82 8.03 -4.56
N CYS A 125 -1.94 8.87 -3.57
CA CYS A 125 -2.95 8.75 -2.54
C CYS A 125 -4.23 9.43 -3.02
N ILE A 126 -5.32 8.68 -3.20
CA ILE A 126 -6.63 9.24 -3.58
C ILE A 126 -7.30 9.83 -2.35
N ASN A 127 -7.30 9.07 -1.25
CA ASN A 127 -7.88 9.46 0.02
C ASN A 127 -6.89 9.15 1.14
N ASP A 128 -6.44 10.18 1.86
CA ASP A 128 -5.48 10.05 2.96
C ASP A 128 -6.20 10.14 4.30
N TYR A 129 -6.60 8.99 4.82
CA TYR A 129 -7.31 8.88 6.10
C TYR A 129 -8.51 9.84 6.17
N GLN A 130 -9.27 9.88 5.08
CA GLN A 130 -10.39 10.79 4.93
C GLN A 130 -11.54 10.40 5.86
N PRO A 131 -12.09 11.35 6.65
CA PRO A 131 -13.24 11.08 7.48
C PRO A 131 -14.49 10.85 6.63
N LEU A 132 -15.24 9.79 6.95
CA LEU A 132 -16.50 9.47 6.34
C LEU A 132 -17.65 9.83 7.27
N TYR A 133 -18.73 10.36 6.68
CA TYR A 133 -19.92 10.82 7.41
C TYR A 133 -21.15 10.04 6.94
N GLU A 134 -22.13 9.97 7.83
CA GLU A 134 -23.44 9.41 7.50
C GLU A 134 -24.38 10.46 6.93
N PHE A 135 -25.20 10.00 5.99
CA PHE A 135 -26.29 10.72 5.35
C PHE A 135 -27.56 9.89 5.44
N THR A 136 -28.70 10.54 5.39
CA THR A 136 -30.00 9.87 5.43
C THR A 136 -31.00 10.50 4.45
N ASP A 137 -31.89 9.67 3.92
CA ASP A 137 -33.09 10.09 3.20
C ASP A 137 -34.31 10.24 4.15
N GLY A 138 -34.10 10.01 5.45
CA GLY A 138 -35.12 9.96 6.48
C GLY A 138 -35.59 8.55 6.82
N ILE A 139 -35.23 7.54 6.01
CA ILE A 139 -35.56 6.11 6.19
C ILE A 139 -34.29 5.28 6.27
N ASN A 140 -33.41 5.43 5.28
CA ASN A 140 -32.16 4.70 5.17
C ASN A 140 -30.97 5.57 5.58
N VAL A 141 -29.86 4.93 5.93
CA VAL A 141 -28.59 5.58 6.26
C VAL A 141 -27.52 5.11 5.29
N TYR A 142 -26.77 6.07 4.77
CA TYR A 142 -25.72 5.90 3.78
C TYR A 142 -24.41 6.48 4.33
N THR A 143 -23.29 5.83 4.05
CA THR A 143 -21.97 6.36 4.41
C THR A 143 -21.31 7.04 3.21
N ASP A 144 -20.70 8.18 3.44
CA ASP A 144 -19.91 8.91 2.47
C ASP A 144 -18.86 7.99 1.81
N GLY A 145 -18.68 8.09 0.49
CA GLY A 145 -17.76 7.21 -0.25
C GLY A 145 -18.34 5.86 -0.69
N SER A 146 -19.55 5.51 -0.27
CA SER A 146 -20.25 4.28 -0.68
C SER A 146 -21.64 4.55 -1.29
N PHE A 147 -21.87 5.76 -1.83
CA PHE A 147 -23.15 6.09 -2.44
C PHE A 147 -23.32 5.36 -3.77
N PRO A 148 -24.45 4.64 -3.96
CA PRO A 148 -24.89 4.21 -5.29
C PRO A 148 -25.10 5.41 -6.22
N GLU A 149 -24.99 5.19 -7.54
CA GLU A 149 -25.15 6.27 -8.54
C GLU A 149 -26.47 7.07 -8.43
N TYR A 150 -27.53 6.39 -7.96
CA TYR A 150 -28.84 7.02 -7.80
C TYR A 150 -28.96 7.87 -6.51
N VAL A 151 -27.93 7.91 -5.66
CA VAL A 151 -27.97 8.68 -4.41
C VAL A 151 -27.33 10.05 -4.61
N VAL A 152 -28.14 11.08 -4.40
CA VAL A 152 -27.76 12.48 -4.60
C VAL A 152 -27.59 13.18 -3.27
N ARG A 153 -26.37 13.71 -3.03
CA ARG A 153 -26.02 14.43 -1.80
C ARG A 153 -26.65 15.82 -1.78
N CYS A 154 -27.26 16.17 -0.67
CA CYS A 154 -27.79 17.50 -0.35
C CYS A 154 -27.14 18.07 0.91
N LEU A 155 -27.13 19.38 1.04
CA LEU A 155 -26.56 20.08 2.21
C LEU A 155 -27.51 20.07 3.41
N SER A 156 -28.81 19.90 3.15
CA SER A 156 -29.84 19.93 4.20
C SER A 156 -31.05 19.08 3.80
N GLN A 157 -31.84 18.70 4.80
CA GLN A 157 -33.12 18.03 4.60
C GLN A 157 -34.06 18.81 3.69
N LYS A 158 -34.13 20.12 3.87
CA LYS A 158 -34.98 21.00 3.06
C LYS A 158 -34.60 20.95 1.57
N GLU A 159 -33.32 21.00 1.27
CA GLU A 159 -32.84 20.88 -0.11
C GLU A 159 -33.15 19.51 -0.70
N ALA A 160 -33.02 18.44 0.08
CA ALA A 160 -33.35 17.10 -0.34
C ALA A 160 -34.84 16.97 -0.69
N GLU A 161 -35.72 17.49 0.18
CA GLU A 161 -37.16 17.50 -0.03
C GLU A 161 -37.57 18.35 -1.26
N GLU A 162 -36.94 19.52 -1.47
CA GLU A 162 -37.19 20.38 -2.64
C GLU A 162 -36.78 19.70 -3.94
N LYS A 163 -35.60 19.05 -3.98
CA LYS A 163 -35.12 18.31 -5.16
C LYS A 163 -35.98 17.08 -5.46
N ALA A 164 -36.31 16.29 -4.44
CA ALA A 164 -37.18 15.14 -4.57
C ALA A 164 -38.58 15.54 -5.17
N LYS A 165 -39.15 16.65 -4.71
CA LYS A 165 -40.42 17.16 -5.25
C LYS A 165 -40.30 17.56 -6.70
N VAL A 166 -39.22 18.24 -7.09
CA VAL A 166 -39.00 18.65 -8.51
C VAL A 166 -38.89 17.42 -9.41
N ASP A 167 -38.21 16.36 -8.97
CA ASP A 167 -38.06 15.14 -9.76
C ASP A 167 -39.37 14.36 -9.86
N ILE A 168 -40.18 14.30 -8.79
CA ILE A 168 -41.52 13.71 -8.83
C ILE A 168 -42.39 14.45 -9.84
N ASP A 169 -42.37 15.79 -9.82
CA ASP A 169 -43.17 16.64 -10.75
C ASP A 169 -42.71 16.44 -12.22
N ARG A 170 -41.45 15.99 -12.44
CA ARG A 170 -40.89 15.67 -13.77
C ARG A 170 -41.04 14.20 -14.16
N GLY A 171 -41.58 13.35 -13.29
CA GLY A 171 -41.71 11.91 -13.52
C GLY A 171 -40.38 11.15 -13.40
N ILE A 172 -39.39 11.70 -12.72
CA ILE A 172 -38.08 11.06 -12.41
C ILE A 172 -38.23 10.41 -11.04
N SER A 173 -38.10 9.09 -10.94
CA SER A 173 -38.33 8.36 -9.69
C SER A 173 -37.04 7.69 -9.12
N ASP A 174 -35.94 7.71 -9.87
CA ASP A 174 -34.79 6.85 -9.58
C ASP A 174 -33.77 7.45 -8.63
N ASN A 175 -33.84 8.76 -8.36
CA ASN A 175 -32.92 9.45 -7.49
C ASN A 175 -33.38 9.43 -6.02
N VAL A 176 -32.44 9.13 -5.13
CA VAL A 176 -32.61 9.23 -3.67
C VAL A 176 -31.78 10.42 -3.15
N TYR A 177 -32.44 11.39 -2.56
CA TYR A 177 -31.80 12.59 -2.05
C TYR A 177 -31.47 12.43 -0.56
N VAL A 178 -30.18 12.53 -0.20
CA VAL A 178 -29.69 12.33 1.16
C VAL A 178 -29.09 13.62 1.73
N TYR A 179 -29.23 13.79 3.03
CA TYR A 179 -28.67 14.91 3.78
C TYR A 179 -27.88 14.42 4.99
N PRO A 180 -26.91 15.23 5.52
CA PRO A 180 -26.07 14.83 6.63
C PRO A 180 -26.86 14.48 7.88
N VAL A 181 -26.58 13.34 8.49
CA VAL A 181 -27.10 12.94 9.80
C VAL A 181 -26.63 13.95 10.86
N LYS A 182 -27.56 14.40 11.72
CA LYS A 182 -27.26 15.34 12.79
C LYS A 182 -26.92 14.59 14.07
N TRP A 183 -25.91 15.10 14.79
CA TRP A 183 -25.48 14.54 16.05
C TRP A 183 -25.91 15.40 17.22
N TYR A 184 -26.23 14.74 18.31
CA TYR A 184 -26.67 15.35 19.57
C TYR A 184 -25.93 14.69 20.73
N GLN A 185 -25.84 15.41 21.86
CA GLN A 185 -25.21 14.94 23.08
C GLN A 185 -26.05 15.29 24.27
N ASP A 186 -26.16 14.39 25.28
CA ASP A 186 -26.74 14.68 26.58
C ASP A 186 -25.68 15.24 27.55
N PHE A 187 -26.11 15.59 28.78
CA PHE A 187 -25.21 16.11 29.80
C PHE A 187 -24.22 15.09 30.35
N ASN A 188 -24.47 13.79 30.14
CA ASN A 188 -23.58 12.71 30.55
C ASN A 188 -22.49 12.42 29.51
N GLY A 189 -22.53 13.14 28.37
CA GLY A 189 -21.59 12.93 27.27
C GLY A 189 -21.99 11.87 26.28
N ASN A 190 -23.16 11.23 26.46
CA ASN A 190 -23.64 10.23 25.50
C ASN A 190 -24.05 10.91 24.18
N LYS A 191 -23.63 10.34 23.06
CA LYS A 191 -23.89 10.86 21.72
C LYS A 191 -24.99 10.08 21.03
N TYR A 192 -25.85 10.80 20.33
CA TYR A 192 -27.01 10.26 19.63
C TYR A 192 -27.10 10.85 18.23
N LYS A 193 -27.57 10.06 17.27
CA LYS A 193 -27.93 10.52 15.93
C LYS A 193 -29.39 10.98 15.92
N ASP A 194 -29.76 11.91 15.06
CA ASP A 194 -31.12 12.46 14.98
C ASP A 194 -32.21 11.38 14.84
N TYR A 195 -31.97 10.35 14.00
CA TYR A 195 -32.91 9.24 13.83
C TYR A 195 -33.01 8.30 15.06
N GLN A 196 -32.12 8.41 16.04
CA GLN A 196 -32.16 7.68 17.32
C GLN A 196 -32.97 8.41 18.41
N LEU A 197 -33.29 9.68 18.18
CA LEU A 197 -33.94 10.53 19.17
C LEU A 197 -35.47 10.34 19.15
N ASN A 198 -35.97 9.47 20.03
CA ASN A 198 -37.40 9.37 20.26
C ASN A 198 -37.93 10.68 20.94
N PRO A 199 -38.86 11.43 20.31
CA PRO A 199 -39.37 12.71 20.88
C PRO A 199 -40.07 12.56 22.25
N LYS A 200 -40.54 11.34 22.59
CA LYS A 200 -41.14 11.07 23.89
C LYS A 200 -40.06 10.96 25.00
N GLN A 201 -38.87 10.54 24.68
CA GLN A 201 -37.76 10.31 25.58
C GLN A 201 -36.78 11.49 25.64
N PHE A 202 -36.55 12.12 24.48
CA PHE A 202 -35.57 13.18 24.32
C PHE A 202 -36.24 14.51 23.98
N GLY A 203 -35.56 15.62 24.35
CA GLY A 203 -35.93 16.96 23.92
C GLY A 203 -34.68 17.74 23.47
N ILE A 204 -34.75 18.35 22.29
CA ILE A 204 -33.66 19.17 21.76
C ILE A 204 -33.69 20.53 22.45
N ALA A 205 -32.61 20.88 23.12
CA ALA A 205 -32.44 22.16 23.80
C ALA A 205 -31.44 23.05 23.04
N ILE A 206 -31.80 24.31 22.82
CA ILE A 206 -30.95 25.32 22.19
C ILE A 206 -30.34 26.24 23.28
N ASN A 207 -31.01 26.35 24.42
CA ASN A 207 -30.60 27.23 25.50
C ASN A 207 -30.89 26.63 26.91
N LYS A 208 -30.35 27.28 27.95
CA LYS A 208 -30.49 26.79 29.32
C LYS A 208 -31.93 26.76 29.85
N GLN A 209 -32.81 27.61 29.34
CA GLN A 209 -34.21 27.62 29.75
C GLN A 209 -34.93 26.38 29.26
N GLN A 210 -34.73 26.05 28.00
CA GLN A 210 -35.30 24.82 27.39
C GLN A 210 -34.79 23.55 28.05
N ILE A 211 -33.52 23.52 28.49
CA ILE A 211 -32.97 22.40 29.25
C ILE A 211 -33.80 22.15 30.51
N ALA A 212 -34.08 23.21 31.27
CA ALA A 212 -34.86 23.12 32.50
C ALA A 212 -36.31 22.67 32.22
N GLU A 213 -36.95 23.16 31.17
CA GLU A 213 -38.31 22.79 30.77
C GLU A 213 -38.40 21.33 30.34
N ILE A 214 -37.46 20.89 29.51
CA ILE A 214 -37.39 19.51 29.05
C ILE A 214 -37.16 18.55 30.22
N SER A 215 -36.27 18.89 31.14
CA SER A 215 -36.00 18.09 32.33
C SER A 215 -37.24 18.02 33.26
N LYS A 216 -37.98 19.13 33.42
CA LYS A 216 -39.22 19.15 34.16
C LYS A 216 -40.30 18.24 33.55
N SER A 217 -40.29 18.04 32.24
CA SER A 217 -41.22 17.14 31.55
C SER A 217 -40.81 15.66 31.63
N GLY A 218 -39.72 15.30 32.33
CA GLY A 218 -39.20 13.94 32.45
C GLY A 218 -38.44 13.45 31.24
N ARG A 219 -38.14 14.32 30.27
CA ARG A 219 -37.36 13.98 29.08
C ARG A 219 -35.91 14.32 29.28
N ILE A 220 -35.05 13.66 28.51
CA ILE A 220 -33.61 13.87 28.51
C ILE A 220 -33.27 15.03 27.57
N PRO A 221 -32.75 16.15 28.05
CA PRO A 221 -32.33 17.24 27.18
C PRO A 221 -31.04 16.88 26.44
N VAL A 222 -31.07 17.06 25.13
CA VAL A 222 -29.90 16.88 24.25
C VAL A 222 -29.66 18.16 23.46
N TYR A 223 -28.41 18.45 23.15
CA TYR A 223 -28.02 19.59 22.34
C TYR A 223 -27.25 19.14 21.11
N ARG A 224 -27.39 19.89 20.02
CA ARG A 224 -26.72 19.60 18.78
C ARG A 224 -25.21 19.77 18.92
N ILE A 225 -24.45 18.81 18.39
CA ILE A 225 -22.99 18.87 18.28
C ILE A 225 -22.55 18.82 16.81
N PRO A 226 -21.30 19.19 16.50
CA PRO A 226 -20.75 19.01 15.15
C PRO A 226 -20.87 17.57 14.68
N ASN A 227 -21.00 17.38 13.37
CA ASN A 227 -21.05 16.05 12.78
C ASN A 227 -19.81 15.27 13.17
N GLN A 228 -20.01 14.00 13.52
CA GLN A 228 -18.93 13.07 13.88
C GLN A 228 -18.66 12.18 12.70
N PRO A 229 -17.40 11.94 12.33
CA PRO A 229 -17.08 10.90 11.37
C PRO A 229 -17.46 9.53 11.96
N VAL A 230 -17.98 8.66 11.11
CA VAL A 230 -18.35 7.29 11.47
C VAL A 230 -17.27 6.30 11.08
N ASP A 231 -16.41 6.67 10.13
CA ASP A 231 -15.27 5.89 9.70
C ASP A 231 -14.18 6.81 9.13
N TYR A 232 -13.02 6.25 8.83
CA TYR A 232 -11.92 6.88 8.09
C TYR A 232 -11.44 5.91 7.02
N ILE A 233 -11.15 6.40 5.84
CA ILE A 233 -10.71 5.59 4.72
C ILE A 233 -9.40 6.11 4.14
N THR A 234 -8.54 5.17 3.75
CA THR A 234 -7.37 5.46 2.93
C THR A 234 -7.44 4.68 1.63
N GLU A 235 -7.14 5.33 0.53
CA GLU A 235 -7.14 4.75 -0.80
C GLU A 235 -5.87 5.15 -1.55
N TYR A 236 -5.16 4.16 -2.10
CA TYR A 236 -4.02 4.34 -2.99
C TYR A 236 -4.34 3.77 -4.37
N GLU A 237 -4.05 4.52 -5.40
CA GLU A 237 -3.99 4.02 -6.77
C GLU A 237 -2.53 3.78 -7.13
N ILE A 238 -2.25 2.58 -7.64
CA ILE A 238 -0.94 2.24 -8.22
C ILE A 238 -1.15 1.95 -9.69
N THR A 239 -0.35 2.58 -10.52
CA THR A 239 -0.39 2.46 -11.98
C THR A 239 0.89 1.82 -12.47
N ARG A 240 0.78 0.92 -13.44
CA ARG A 240 1.90 0.20 -14.06
C ARG A 240 1.73 0.14 -15.57
N LYS A 241 2.83 0.33 -16.29
CA LYS A 241 2.86 0.12 -17.73
C LYS A 241 3.27 -1.33 -18.05
N VAL A 242 2.38 -2.07 -18.71
CA VAL A 242 2.60 -3.46 -19.13
C VAL A 242 2.53 -3.52 -20.66
N GLY A 243 3.69 -3.60 -21.31
CA GLY A 243 3.78 -3.38 -22.76
C GLY A 243 3.36 -1.96 -23.13
N ASP A 244 2.39 -1.86 -24.06
CA ASP A 244 1.83 -0.57 -24.49
C ASP A 244 0.58 -0.14 -23.71
N LYS A 245 0.16 -0.92 -22.72
CA LYS A 245 -1.03 -0.65 -21.92
C LYS A 245 -0.65 -0.14 -20.54
N GLU A 246 -1.38 0.86 -20.10
CA GLU A 246 -1.37 1.30 -18.71
C GLU A 246 -2.49 0.60 -17.96
N VAL A 247 -2.18 0.03 -16.82
CA VAL A 247 -3.12 -0.64 -15.91
C VAL A 247 -3.00 -0.01 -14.54
N SER A 248 -4.11 0.08 -13.81
CA SER A 248 -4.11 0.59 -12.45
C SER A 248 -4.89 -0.34 -11.51
N ALA A 249 -4.51 -0.31 -10.25
CA ALA A 249 -5.22 -0.98 -9.16
C ALA A 249 -5.43 0.01 -8.01
N ILE A 250 -6.59 -0.07 -7.37
CA ILE A 250 -6.93 0.74 -6.21
C ILE A 250 -6.98 -0.17 -4.98
N GLY A 251 -6.11 0.13 -4.03
CA GLY A 251 -6.15 -0.50 -2.71
C GLY A 251 -6.83 0.43 -1.72
N LYS A 252 -7.71 -0.14 -0.91
CA LYS A 252 -8.55 0.59 0.01
C LYS A 252 -8.57 -0.13 1.35
N PHE A 253 -8.50 0.64 2.44
CA PHE A 253 -8.62 0.12 3.79
C PHE A 253 -9.18 1.18 4.74
N SER A 254 -10.06 0.77 5.66
CA SER A 254 -10.74 1.69 6.55
C SER A 254 -10.39 1.46 8.03
N TYR A 255 -10.73 2.45 8.87
CA TYR A 255 -10.60 2.34 10.32
C TYR A 255 -11.51 1.23 10.87
N SER A 256 -12.74 1.13 10.37
CA SER A 256 -13.69 0.09 10.79
C SER A 256 -13.20 -1.32 10.44
N GLU A 257 -12.56 -1.52 9.28
CA GLU A 257 -11.92 -2.79 8.92
C GLU A 257 -10.76 -3.12 9.87
N ALA A 258 -9.95 -2.11 10.22
CA ALA A 258 -8.86 -2.29 11.17
C ALA A 258 -9.37 -2.66 12.58
N VAL A 259 -10.50 -2.07 13.02
CA VAL A 259 -11.17 -2.44 14.27
C VAL A 259 -11.71 -3.87 14.21
N ALA A 260 -12.38 -4.24 13.11
CA ALA A 260 -12.92 -5.59 12.92
C ALA A 260 -11.83 -6.67 12.90
N ALA A 261 -10.64 -6.32 12.41
CA ALA A 261 -9.46 -7.19 12.40
C ALA A 261 -8.65 -7.15 13.71
N ASP A 262 -9.18 -6.55 14.79
CA ASP A 262 -8.54 -6.39 16.11
C ASP A 262 -7.15 -5.71 16.08
N MET A 263 -6.88 -4.89 15.08
CA MET A 263 -5.58 -4.22 14.94
C MET A 263 -5.36 -3.17 16.02
N PHE A 264 -6.44 -2.54 16.50
CA PHE A 264 -6.39 -1.56 17.59
C PHE A 264 -6.17 -2.17 18.99
N SER A 265 -6.06 -3.49 19.12
CA SER A 265 -5.47 -4.11 20.30
C SER A 265 -4.00 -3.71 20.47
N LYS A 266 -3.31 -3.35 19.39
CA LYS A 266 -1.92 -2.90 19.36
C LYS A 266 -1.80 -1.39 19.62
N ASP A 267 -0.93 -1.01 20.56
CA ASP A 267 -0.74 0.41 20.92
C ASP A 267 -0.21 1.25 19.76
N THR A 268 0.58 0.68 18.87
CA THR A 268 1.11 1.37 17.69
C THR A 268 -0.01 1.77 16.73
N TYR A 269 -1.05 0.93 16.54
CA TYR A 269 -2.22 1.29 15.74
C TYR A 269 -3.02 2.44 16.36
N LYS A 270 -3.13 2.48 17.69
CA LYS A 270 -3.80 3.59 18.41
C LYS A 270 -3.05 4.91 18.22
N LYS A 271 -1.71 4.86 18.20
CA LYS A 271 -0.85 6.06 18.05
C LYS A 271 -0.75 6.55 16.60
N TYR A 272 -0.67 5.64 15.63
CA TYR A 272 -0.39 5.95 14.23
C TYR A 272 -1.42 5.31 13.26
N PRO A 273 -2.73 5.48 13.47
CA PRO A 273 -3.74 4.81 12.66
C PRO A 273 -3.67 5.18 11.18
N ARG A 274 -3.46 6.49 10.87
CA ARG A 274 -3.35 6.99 9.50
C ARG A 274 -2.28 6.25 8.70
N VAL A 275 -1.06 6.15 9.23
CA VAL A 275 0.07 5.54 8.54
C VAL A 275 -0.14 4.05 8.35
N LEU A 276 -0.57 3.34 9.38
CA LEU A 276 -0.72 1.88 9.32
C LEU A 276 -1.93 1.44 8.50
N ILE A 277 -3.00 2.21 8.47
CA ILE A 277 -4.13 2.02 7.54
C ILE A 277 -3.66 2.31 6.11
N GLY A 278 -2.82 3.34 5.92
CA GLY A 278 -2.18 3.64 4.64
C GLY A 278 -1.33 2.49 4.11
N HIS A 279 -0.50 1.86 4.94
CA HIS A 279 0.28 0.68 4.55
C HIS A 279 -0.60 -0.46 4.02
N ARG A 280 -1.74 -0.71 4.67
CA ARG A 280 -2.69 -1.75 4.22
C ARG A 280 -3.29 -1.42 2.87
N ALA A 281 -3.82 -0.21 2.71
CA ALA A 281 -4.39 0.24 1.45
C ALA A 281 -3.36 0.15 0.31
N PHE A 282 -2.14 0.64 0.55
CA PHE A 282 -1.05 0.60 -0.43
C PHE A 282 -0.65 -0.83 -0.81
N THR A 283 -0.46 -1.71 0.17
CA THR A 283 -0.04 -3.09 -0.08
C THR A 283 -1.12 -3.91 -0.79
N TYR A 284 -2.40 -3.59 -0.61
CA TYR A 284 -3.48 -4.23 -1.38
C TYR A 284 -3.37 -3.87 -2.86
N ALA A 285 -3.27 -2.57 -3.20
CA ALA A 285 -3.05 -2.15 -4.59
C ALA A 285 -1.76 -2.76 -5.18
N ALA A 286 -0.67 -2.78 -4.40
CA ALA A 286 0.62 -3.32 -4.83
C ALA A 286 0.54 -4.80 -5.20
N ARG A 287 -0.18 -5.60 -4.41
CA ARG A 287 -0.37 -7.04 -4.70
C ARG A 287 -1.21 -7.29 -5.93
N ASP A 288 -2.24 -6.47 -6.13
CA ASP A 288 -3.12 -6.63 -7.29
C ASP A 288 -2.38 -6.33 -8.60
N ILE A 289 -1.53 -5.29 -8.62
CA ILE A 289 -0.89 -4.82 -9.86
C ILE A 289 0.50 -5.41 -10.11
N ALA A 290 1.20 -5.83 -9.07
CA ALA A 290 2.61 -6.26 -9.14
C ALA A 290 2.86 -7.59 -8.41
N SER A 291 1.91 -8.52 -8.46
CA SER A 291 2.03 -9.86 -7.87
C SER A 291 3.23 -10.64 -8.41
N ASP A 292 3.59 -10.42 -9.69
CA ASP A 292 4.77 -10.98 -10.37
C ASP A 292 6.11 -10.45 -9.83
N VAL A 293 6.11 -9.31 -9.14
CA VAL A 293 7.31 -8.68 -8.56
C VAL A 293 7.41 -8.96 -7.07
N LEU A 294 6.27 -9.01 -6.40
CA LEU A 294 6.19 -9.21 -4.95
C LEU A 294 6.19 -10.68 -4.54
N PHE A 295 5.93 -11.61 -5.48
CA PHE A 295 5.93 -13.07 -5.25
C PHE A 295 5.14 -13.51 -4.01
N GLY A 296 4.04 -12.82 -3.70
CA GLY A 296 3.19 -13.13 -2.56
C GLY A 296 3.82 -12.87 -1.19
N VAL A 297 4.91 -12.12 -1.10
CA VAL A 297 5.55 -11.75 0.17
C VAL A 297 4.64 -10.80 0.94
N MET A 298 4.47 -11.04 2.24
CA MET A 298 3.77 -10.13 3.12
C MET A 298 4.62 -8.91 3.47
N GLU A 299 3.98 -7.77 3.61
CA GLU A 299 4.60 -6.61 4.23
C GLU A 299 4.80 -6.87 5.73
N THR A 300 5.89 -6.33 6.30
CA THR A 300 6.33 -6.64 7.67
C THR A 300 5.29 -6.29 8.73
N THR A 301 4.60 -5.15 8.62
CA THR A 301 3.58 -4.75 9.61
C THR A 301 2.41 -5.72 9.59
N GLU A 302 2.00 -6.18 8.41
CA GLU A 302 0.98 -7.19 8.25
C GLU A 302 1.41 -8.53 8.87
N LEU A 303 2.62 -8.98 8.57
CA LEU A 303 3.15 -10.23 9.11
C LEU A 303 3.26 -10.20 10.63
N LYS A 304 3.69 -9.07 11.21
CA LYS A 304 3.73 -8.88 12.67
C LYS A 304 2.34 -9.00 13.28
N ILE A 305 1.33 -8.35 12.69
CA ILE A 305 -0.05 -8.38 13.18
C ILE A 305 -0.60 -9.81 13.17
N VAL A 306 -0.55 -10.48 12.02
CA VAL A 306 -1.04 -11.86 11.87
C VAL A 306 -0.31 -12.83 12.80
N SER A 307 0.95 -12.56 13.13
CA SER A 307 1.77 -13.36 14.03
C SER A 307 1.66 -12.94 15.51
N GLY A 308 0.78 -12.01 15.86
CA GLY A 308 0.60 -11.52 17.22
C GLY A 308 1.78 -10.72 17.77
N LYS A 309 2.69 -10.23 16.92
CA LYS A 309 3.85 -9.43 17.33
C LYS A 309 3.48 -7.95 17.44
N GLU A 310 4.18 -7.25 18.35
CA GLU A 310 4.07 -5.79 18.45
C GLU A 310 4.81 -5.10 17.29
N LEU A 311 4.29 -3.93 16.89
CA LEU A 311 4.92 -3.03 15.94
C LEU A 311 5.89 -2.10 16.69
N SER A 312 6.99 -1.75 16.04
CA SER A 312 7.96 -0.77 16.53
C SER A 312 7.77 0.58 15.84
N GLU A 313 8.39 1.63 16.36
CA GLU A 313 8.37 2.95 15.70
C GLU A 313 9.06 2.92 14.32
N ASN A 314 10.01 2.02 14.11
CA ASN A 314 10.66 1.84 12.81
C ASN A 314 9.74 1.25 11.73
N ASP A 315 8.61 0.67 12.13
CA ASP A 315 7.59 0.19 11.19
C ASP A 315 6.67 1.33 10.68
N ILE A 316 6.84 2.55 11.24
CA ILE A 316 5.99 3.71 10.92
C ILE A 316 6.68 4.54 9.84
N VAL A 317 6.33 4.27 8.60
CA VAL A 317 6.92 4.94 7.42
C VAL A 317 5.80 5.52 6.58
N GLU A 318 5.85 6.83 6.33
CA GLU A 318 4.89 7.47 5.40
C GLU A 318 5.18 7.08 3.95
N ILE A 319 4.11 6.94 3.18
CA ILE A 319 4.18 6.61 1.75
C ILE A 319 4.03 7.92 0.98
N GLU A 320 5.16 8.42 0.47
CA GLU A 320 5.18 9.58 -0.41
C GLU A 320 4.69 9.19 -1.82
N GLU A 321 4.00 10.11 -2.48
CA GLU A 321 3.51 9.91 -3.85
C GLU A 321 4.67 9.88 -4.85
N VAL A 322 4.49 9.09 -5.91
CA VAL A 322 5.44 9.00 -7.02
C VAL A 322 4.70 9.17 -8.33
N GLU A 323 4.92 10.29 -8.98
CA GLU A 323 4.40 10.59 -10.31
C GLU A 323 5.34 10.06 -11.40
N ALA A 324 4.77 9.75 -12.56
CA ALA A 324 5.56 9.40 -13.73
C ALA A 324 6.34 10.62 -14.22
N VAL A 325 7.68 10.56 -14.15
CA VAL A 325 8.52 11.57 -14.79
C VAL A 325 8.55 11.25 -16.28
N GLU A 326 7.97 12.12 -17.10
CA GLU A 326 8.19 12.08 -18.54
C GLU A 326 9.69 12.30 -18.81
N VAL A 327 10.40 11.23 -19.12
CA VAL A 327 11.76 11.33 -19.64
C VAL A 327 11.63 11.87 -21.08
N LYS A 328 11.90 13.17 -21.24
CA LYS A 328 11.98 13.84 -22.54
C LYS A 328 13.24 13.43 -23.29
#